data_f6eb6b3f43f0f7ff62bae25c7fab3a13
#
_entry.id   f6eb6b3f43f0f7ff62bae25c7fab3a13
#
_cell.length_a   1.000
_cell.length_b   1.000
_cell.length_c   1.000
_cell.angle_alpha   90.00
_cell.angle_beta   90.00
_cell.angle_gamma   90.00
#
_symmetry.space_group_name_H-M   'P 1'
#
loop_
_entity.id
_entity.type
_entity.pdbx_description
1 polymer ?
#
loop_
_entity_poly.entity_id
_entity_poly.type
_entity_poly.pdbx_seq_one_letter_code
_entity_poly.pdbx_strand_id
1 'polypeptide(L)'
;MESKANLVADIAHALVQNNATMRVTLLMDLLNQNDFKRKDGHEYEGGRGSYHFISSLYDYFKEIGHQKAADDIAAAFVKADGSYAYE
;
A
#
# COMPACT_ATOMS: atom_id res chain seq x y z
N MET A 1 7.47 -10.72 -2.05
CA MET A 1 6.98 -9.67 -1.14
C MET A 1 7.90 -8.45 -1.13
N GLU A 2 9.20 -8.66 -1.07
CA GLU A 2 10.16 -7.57 -0.89
C GLU A 2 10.11 -6.50 -1.98
N SER A 3 10.16 -6.88 -3.27
CA SER A 3 10.11 -5.91 -4.37
C SER A 3 8.80 -5.14 -4.40
N LYS A 4 7.70 -5.83 -4.18
CA LYS A 4 6.36 -5.22 -4.11
C LYS A 4 6.28 -4.27 -2.93
N ALA A 5 6.73 -4.71 -1.76
CA ALA A 5 6.72 -3.90 -0.55
C ALA A 5 7.55 -2.63 -0.73
N ASN A 6 8.72 -2.74 -1.34
CA ASN A 6 9.59 -1.59 -1.58
C ASN A 6 8.95 -0.59 -2.55
N LEU A 7 8.31 -1.07 -3.60
CA LEU A 7 7.60 -0.19 -4.53
C LEU A 7 6.50 0.59 -3.82
N VAL A 8 5.69 -0.08 -3.01
CA VAL A 8 4.62 0.58 -2.27
C VAL A 8 5.18 1.58 -1.27
N ALA A 9 6.27 1.23 -0.59
CA ALA A 9 6.92 2.15 0.35
C ALA A 9 7.46 3.40 -0.36
N ASP A 10 8.03 3.25 -1.55
CA ASP A 10 8.52 4.39 -2.33
C ASP A 10 7.38 5.30 -2.77
N ILE A 11 6.28 4.72 -3.22
CA ILE A 11 5.08 5.48 -3.59
C ILE A 11 4.54 6.23 -2.37
N ALA A 12 4.44 5.55 -1.22
CA ALA A 12 3.96 6.15 0.01
C ALA A 12 4.84 7.32 0.45
N HIS A 13 6.15 7.13 0.38
CA HIS A 13 7.10 8.19 0.75
C HIS A 13 6.92 9.44 -0.13
N ALA A 14 6.80 9.24 -1.45
CA ALA A 14 6.60 10.35 -2.37
C ALA A 14 5.29 11.09 -2.08
N LEU A 15 4.22 10.36 -1.78
CA LEU A 15 2.94 10.96 -1.43
C LEU A 15 3.03 11.80 -0.17
N VAL A 16 3.64 11.27 0.87
CA VAL A 16 3.81 11.98 2.15
C VAL A 16 4.65 13.24 1.96
N GLN A 17 5.72 13.15 1.19
CA GLN A 17 6.59 14.29 0.89
C GLN A 17 5.84 15.43 0.19
N ASN A 18 4.82 15.11 -0.58
CA ASN A 18 4.03 16.08 -1.33
C ASN A 18 2.69 16.41 -0.67
N ASN A 19 2.48 15.98 0.58
CA ASN A 19 1.22 16.14 1.31
C ASN A 19 0.01 15.62 0.52
N ALA A 20 0.21 14.50 -0.17
CA ALA A 20 -0.81 13.88 -1.01
C ALA A 20 -1.20 12.51 -0.48
N THR A 21 -2.36 12.05 -0.91
CA THR A 21 -2.83 10.68 -0.62
C THR A 21 -3.25 10.02 -1.91
N MET A 22 -3.35 8.69 -1.88
CA MET A 22 -3.78 7.90 -3.03
C MET A 22 -4.84 6.90 -2.59
N ARG A 23 -5.87 6.73 -3.39
CA ARG A 23 -6.87 5.69 -3.13
C ARG A 23 -6.24 4.31 -3.34
N VAL A 24 -6.60 3.38 -2.49
CA VAL A 24 -6.07 2.03 -2.56
C VAL A 24 -6.38 1.36 -3.91
N THR A 25 -7.54 1.65 -4.51
CA THR A 25 -7.88 1.10 -5.82
C THR A 25 -6.88 1.52 -6.89
N LEU A 26 -6.42 2.77 -6.85
CA LEU A 26 -5.38 3.24 -7.78
C LEU A 26 -4.05 2.52 -7.54
N LEU A 27 -3.70 2.28 -6.28
CA LEU A 27 -2.51 1.51 -5.96
C LEU A 27 -2.60 0.09 -6.53
N MET A 28 -3.77 -0.55 -6.41
CA MET A 28 -3.98 -1.88 -6.98
C MET A 28 -3.76 -1.87 -8.49
N ASP A 29 -4.28 -0.85 -9.19
CA ASP A 29 -4.06 -0.70 -10.63
C ASP A 29 -2.57 -0.56 -10.96
N LEU A 30 -1.83 0.22 -10.18
CA LEU A 30 -0.39 0.37 -10.38
C LEU A 30 0.37 -0.94 -10.18
N LEU A 31 -0.01 -1.72 -9.19
CA LEU A 31 0.60 -3.03 -8.97
C LEU A 31 0.34 -3.96 -10.15
N ASN A 32 -0.89 -3.98 -10.66
CA ASN A 32 -1.25 -4.79 -11.82
C ASN A 32 -0.45 -4.36 -13.06
N GLN A 33 -0.29 -3.07 -13.28
CA GLN A 33 0.48 -2.54 -14.41
C GLN A 33 1.96 -2.90 -14.34
N ASN A 34 2.47 -3.16 -13.15
CA ASN A 34 3.87 -3.57 -12.94
C ASN A 34 4.02 -5.09 -12.81
N ASP A 35 3.01 -5.83 -13.26
CA ASP A 35 2.99 -7.30 -13.28
C ASP A 35 3.11 -7.96 -11.90
N PHE A 36 2.80 -7.24 -10.83
CA PHE A 36 2.70 -7.87 -9.52
C PHE A 36 1.36 -8.58 -9.40
N LYS A 37 1.39 -9.74 -8.73
CA LYS A 37 0.20 -10.57 -8.56
C LYS A 37 -0.04 -10.82 -7.07
N ARG A 38 -1.29 -11.16 -6.75
CA ARG A 38 -1.64 -11.66 -5.43
C ARG A 38 -0.97 -13.01 -5.20
N LYS A 39 -0.98 -13.46 -3.95
CA LYS A 39 -0.41 -14.78 -3.59
C LYS A 39 -1.04 -15.93 -4.38
N ASP A 40 -2.31 -15.80 -4.76
CA ASP A 40 -3.05 -16.82 -5.51
C ASP A 40 -2.84 -16.71 -7.03
N GLY A 41 -2.00 -15.79 -7.48
CA GLY A 41 -1.70 -15.60 -8.90
C GLY A 41 -2.67 -14.71 -9.66
N HIS A 42 -3.70 -14.21 -9.01
CA HIS A 42 -4.68 -13.30 -9.63
C HIS A 42 -4.24 -11.85 -9.54
N GLU A 43 -4.82 -11.01 -10.39
CA GLU A 43 -4.59 -9.58 -10.33
C GLU A 43 -5.23 -8.99 -9.07
N TYR A 44 -4.71 -7.83 -8.66
CA TYR A 44 -5.26 -7.11 -7.52
C TYR A 44 -6.61 -6.49 -7.87
N GLU A 45 -7.53 -6.55 -6.93
CA GLU A 45 -8.85 -5.93 -7.06
C GLU A 45 -9.06 -4.99 -5.87
N GLY A 46 -9.86 -3.95 -6.05
CA GLY A 46 -10.25 -3.06 -4.97
C GLY A 46 -11.15 -3.77 -3.96
N GLY A 47 -11.40 -3.11 -2.82
CA GLY A 47 -12.27 -3.62 -1.79
C GLY A 47 -11.52 -4.09 -0.56
N ARG A 48 -12.17 -4.94 0.23
CA ARG A 48 -11.62 -5.37 1.53
C ARG A 48 -10.25 -6.01 1.45
N GLY A 49 -10.03 -6.82 0.42
CA GLY A 49 -8.74 -7.49 0.24
C GLY A 49 -7.60 -6.49 0.08
N SER A 50 -7.84 -5.37 -0.59
CA SER A 50 -6.83 -4.34 -0.77
C SER A 50 -6.49 -3.64 0.55
N TYR A 51 -7.49 -3.45 1.42
CA TYR A 51 -7.24 -2.85 2.74
C TYR A 51 -6.42 -3.78 3.62
N HIS A 52 -6.70 -5.07 3.58
CA HIS A 52 -5.88 -6.07 4.27
C HIS A 52 -4.44 -6.07 3.77
N PHE A 53 -4.25 -5.88 2.47
CA PHE A 53 -2.92 -5.79 1.88
C PHE A 53 -2.14 -4.60 2.49
N ILE A 54 -2.78 -3.43 2.61
CA ILE A 54 -2.14 -2.26 3.23
C ILE A 54 -1.77 -2.54 4.68
N SER A 55 -2.68 -3.14 5.45
CA SER A 55 -2.39 -3.51 6.84
C SER A 55 -1.23 -4.51 6.94
N SER A 56 -1.18 -5.47 6.04
CA SER A 56 -0.09 -6.45 6.00
C SER A 56 1.25 -5.80 5.71
N LEU A 57 1.29 -4.81 4.80
CA LEU A 57 2.52 -4.09 4.50
C LEU A 57 2.98 -3.24 5.68
N TYR A 58 2.05 -2.58 6.37
CA TYR A 58 2.37 -1.83 7.57
C TYR A 58 3.03 -2.74 8.60
N ASP A 59 2.41 -3.88 8.88
CA ASP A 59 2.93 -4.85 9.85
C ASP A 59 4.29 -5.39 9.43
N TYR A 60 4.46 -5.68 8.15
CA TYR A 60 5.73 -6.18 7.61
C TYR A 60 6.87 -5.19 7.87
N PHE A 61 6.69 -3.91 7.53
CA PHE A 61 7.74 -2.93 7.74
C PHE A 61 8.01 -2.66 9.22
N LYS A 62 6.97 -2.69 10.03
CA LYS A 62 7.12 -2.53 11.46
C LYS A 62 7.93 -3.69 12.05
N GLU A 63 7.66 -4.91 11.59
CA GLU A 63 8.31 -6.12 12.07
C GLU A 63 9.80 -6.16 11.74
N ILE A 64 10.19 -5.68 10.55
CA ILE A 64 11.61 -5.62 10.17
C ILE A 64 12.31 -4.37 10.70
N GLY A 65 11.65 -3.59 11.53
CA GLY A 65 12.25 -2.41 12.16
C GLY A 65 12.28 -1.15 11.28
N HIS A 66 11.51 -1.13 10.19
CA HIS A 66 11.47 0.00 9.27
C HIS A 66 10.25 0.87 9.55
N GLN A 67 10.26 1.53 10.71
CA GLN A 67 9.11 2.30 11.20
C GLN A 67 8.72 3.43 10.24
N LYS A 68 9.71 4.09 9.62
CA LYS A 68 9.44 5.20 8.69
C LYS A 68 8.59 4.75 7.50
N ALA A 69 8.90 3.58 6.92
CA ALA A 69 8.13 3.03 5.81
C ALA A 69 6.71 2.67 6.27
N ALA A 70 6.57 2.09 7.47
CA ALA A 70 5.26 1.78 8.03
C ALA A 70 4.42 3.05 8.21
N ASP A 71 5.01 4.10 8.76
CA ASP A 71 4.33 5.37 8.98
C ASP A 71 3.89 6.01 7.65
N ASP A 72 4.74 5.96 6.63
CA ASP A 72 4.41 6.48 5.31
C ASP A 72 3.21 5.74 4.71
N ILE A 73 3.20 4.41 4.82
CA ILE A 73 2.10 3.59 4.31
C ILE A 73 0.79 3.93 5.04
N ALA A 74 0.85 4.10 6.34
CA ALA A 74 -0.34 4.46 7.13
C ALA A 74 -0.90 5.83 6.74
N ALA A 75 -0.05 6.75 6.30
CA ALA A 75 -0.43 8.14 6.00
C ALA A 75 -0.76 8.38 4.52
N ALA A 76 -0.42 7.45 3.62
CA ALA A 76 -0.47 7.71 2.17
C ALA A 76 -1.73 7.17 1.50
N PHE A 77 -2.33 6.10 1.99
CA PHE A 77 -3.39 5.39 1.28
C PHE A 77 -4.74 5.53 1.98
N VAL A 78 -5.77 5.81 1.19
CA VAL A 78 -7.12 6.06 1.69
C VAL A 78 -8.15 5.18 1.00
N LYS A 79 -9.24 4.94 1.70
CA LYS A 79 -10.42 4.26 1.17
C LYS A 79 -11.25 5.23 0.32
N ALA A 80 -12.28 4.72 -0.34
CA ALA A 80 -13.16 5.52 -1.19
C ALA A 80 -13.83 6.67 -0.41
N ASP A 81 -14.09 6.50 0.87
CA ASP A 81 -14.72 7.53 1.72
C ASP A 81 -13.73 8.56 2.29
N GLY A 82 -12.45 8.43 1.95
CA GLY A 82 -11.40 9.35 2.40
C GLY A 82 -10.73 8.98 3.72
N SER A 83 -11.22 7.95 4.42
CA SER A 83 -10.54 7.48 5.65
C SER A 83 -9.28 6.70 5.29
N TYR A 84 -8.33 6.63 6.22
CA TYR A 84 -7.09 5.92 5.98
C TYR A 84 -7.33 4.41 5.90
N ALA A 85 -6.71 3.78 4.90
CA ALA A 85 -6.90 2.36 4.64
C ALA A 85 -6.38 1.47 5.76
N TYR A 86 -5.38 1.94 6.49
CA TYR A 86 -4.80 1.20 7.60
C TYR A 86 -5.71 1.13 8.84
N GLU A 87 -6.56 2.09 9.04
CA GLU A 87 -7.42 2.16 10.23
C GLU A 87 -8.28 0.93 10.45
#